data_cc192364edeafc4d219a1f5f7e376369
#
_entry.id   cc192364edeafc4d219a1f5f7e376369
#
_cell.length_a   1.000
_cell.length_b   1.000
_cell.length_c   1.000
_cell.angle_alpha   90.00
_cell.angle_beta   90.00
_cell.angle_gamma   90.00
#
_symmetry.space_group_name_H-M   'P 1'
#
loop_
_entity.id
_entity.type
_entity.pdbx_description
1 polymer ?
#
loop_
_entity_poly.entity_id
_entity_poly.type
_entity_poly.pdbx_seq_one_letter_code
_entity_poly.pdbx_strand_id
1 'polypeptide(L)'
;KYKEYHWRLMKEGSLTEAKIFEIAKNLKIDISSLKKDMESEFVINHIAKSNALARRIGFSGTPLFIIEGKFFPGFVPLEELELIISDIRESRM
;
A
#
# COMPACT_ATOMS: atom_id res chain seq x y z
N LYS A 1 -7.02 12.44 -9.68
CA LYS A 1 -6.91 11.17 -10.44
C LYS A 1 -6.20 10.06 -9.66
N TYR A 2 -5.66 10.39 -8.50
CA TYR A 2 -4.97 9.40 -7.65
C TYR A 2 -5.85 8.20 -7.32
N LYS A 3 -7.07 8.44 -6.87
CA LYS A 3 -7.99 7.38 -6.46
C LYS A 3 -8.30 6.41 -7.59
N GLU A 4 -8.61 6.94 -8.76
CA GLU A 4 -8.92 6.13 -9.94
C GLU A 4 -7.71 5.32 -10.39
N TYR A 5 -6.53 5.93 -10.39
CA TYR A 5 -5.30 5.28 -10.80
C TYR A 5 -4.95 4.15 -9.82
N HIS A 6 -5.03 4.44 -8.53
CA HIS A 6 -4.78 3.45 -7.48
C HIS A 6 -5.66 2.20 -7.66
N TRP A 7 -6.96 2.40 -7.82
CA TRP A 7 -7.89 1.27 -7.98
C TRP A 7 -7.64 0.49 -9.27
N ARG A 8 -7.32 1.17 -10.36
CA ARG A 8 -7.01 0.51 -11.62
C ARG A 8 -5.75 -0.34 -11.51
N LEU A 9 -4.72 0.14 -10.82
CA LEU A 9 -3.50 -0.61 -10.56
C LEU A 9 -3.77 -1.83 -9.67
N MET A 10 -4.58 -1.67 -8.65
CA MET A 10 -4.90 -2.77 -7.72
C MET A 10 -5.69 -3.90 -8.38
N LYS A 11 -6.46 -3.61 -9.40
CA LYS A 11 -7.23 -4.61 -10.14
C LYS A 11 -6.39 -5.46 -11.08
N GLU A 12 -5.20 -5.01 -11.43
CA GLU A 12 -4.33 -5.78 -12.31
C GLU A 12 -3.70 -6.95 -11.56
N GLY A 13 -3.76 -8.15 -12.14
CA GLY A 13 -3.16 -9.33 -11.54
C GLY A 13 -1.64 -9.33 -11.59
N SER A 14 -1.07 -8.68 -12.60
CA SER A 14 0.38 -8.55 -12.77
C SER A 14 0.67 -7.20 -13.37
N LEU A 15 1.47 -6.40 -12.65
CA LEU A 15 1.86 -5.07 -13.12
C LEU A 15 3.20 -5.13 -13.83
N THR A 16 3.22 -4.57 -15.04
CA THR A 16 4.44 -4.34 -15.80
C THR A 16 4.60 -2.84 -15.98
N GLU A 17 5.80 -2.39 -16.31
CA GLU A 17 6.04 -0.98 -16.59
C GLU A 17 5.12 -0.47 -17.70
N ALA A 18 4.94 -1.28 -18.75
CA ALA A 18 4.04 -0.93 -19.86
C ALA A 18 2.60 -0.74 -19.39
N LYS A 19 2.10 -1.61 -18.51
CA LYS A 19 0.74 -1.49 -17.98
C LYS A 19 0.56 -0.27 -17.08
N ILE A 20 1.55 0.05 -16.26
CA ILE A 20 1.53 1.24 -15.41
C ILE A 20 1.30 2.49 -16.24
N PHE A 21 2.04 2.63 -17.34
CA PHE A 21 1.90 3.80 -18.22
C PHE A 21 0.67 3.75 -19.11
N GLU A 22 0.24 2.56 -19.52
CA GLU A 22 -1.01 2.40 -20.30
C GLU A 22 -2.22 2.84 -19.48
N ILE A 23 -2.33 2.42 -18.25
CA ILE A 23 -3.42 2.82 -17.36
C ILE A 23 -3.39 4.33 -17.12
N ALA A 24 -2.21 4.89 -16.88
CA ALA A 24 -2.04 6.33 -16.71
C ALA A 24 -2.52 7.09 -17.95
N LYS A 25 -2.17 6.62 -19.14
CA LYS A 25 -2.59 7.21 -20.40
C LYS A 25 -4.11 7.17 -20.56
N ASN A 26 -4.72 6.04 -20.21
CA ASN A 26 -6.17 5.87 -20.29
C ASN A 26 -6.92 6.83 -19.35
N LEU A 27 -6.30 7.19 -18.24
CA LEU A 27 -6.84 8.15 -17.28
C LEU A 27 -6.46 9.60 -17.61
N LYS A 28 -5.83 9.82 -18.76
CA LYS A 28 -5.38 11.15 -19.22
C LYS A 28 -4.38 11.81 -18.29
N ILE A 29 -3.52 11.00 -17.68
CA ILE A 29 -2.39 11.48 -16.89
C ILE A 29 -1.23 11.77 -17.84
N ASP A 30 -0.55 12.88 -17.65
CA ASP A 30 0.63 13.24 -18.44
C ASP A 30 1.78 12.26 -18.12
N ILE A 31 2.12 11.41 -19.09
CA ILE A 31 3.16 10.37 -18.91
C ILE A 31 4.53 10.98 -18.65
N SER A 32 4.86 12.08 -19.30
CA SER A 32 6.14 12.76 -19.10
C SER A 32 6.29 13.25 -17.65
N SER A 33 5.26 13.89 -17.12
CA SER A 33 5.22 14.33 -15.73
C SER A 33 5.25 13.15 -14.76
N LEU A 34 4.52 12.08 -15.08
CA LEU A 34 4.52 10.88 -14.23
C LEU A 34 5.90 10.26 -14.12
N LYS A 35 6.60 10.09 -15.23
CA LYS A 35 7.95 9.53 -15.24
C LYS A 35 8.91 10.39 -14.42
N LYS A 36 8.82 11.70 -14.57
CA LYS A 36 9.65 12.65 -13.85
C LYS A 36 9.38 12.57 -12.34
N ASP A 37 8.11 12.51 -11.95
CA ASP A 37 7.73 12.45 -10.55
C ASP A 37 8.16 11.12 -9.91
N MET A 38 8.05 10.01 -10.63
CA MET A 38 8.48 8.70 -10.13
C MET A 38 9.99 8.65 -9.84
N GLU A 39 10.77 9.43 -10.55
CA GLU A 39 12.23 9.51 -10.37
C GLU A 39 12.64 10.65 -9.44
N SER A 40 11.70 11.42 -8.91
CA SER A 40 11.99 12.55 -8.05
C SER A 40 12.62 12.12 -6.72
N GLU A 41 13.48 12.98 -6.17
CA GLU A 41 14.09 12.74 -4.86
C GLU A 41 13.03 12.61 -3.77
N PHE A 42 11.96 13.37 -3.87
CA PHE A 42 10.86 13.31 -2.91
C PHE A 42 10.27 11.90 -2.82
N VAL A 43 9.95 11.30 -3.97
CA VAL A 43 9.37 9.95 -4.03
C VAL A 43 10.38 8.90 -3.57
N ILE A 44 11.60 8.98 -4.08
CA ILE A 44 12.68 8.05 -3.71
C ILE A 44 12.94 8.09 -2.21
N ASN A 45 13.05 9.27 -1.63
CA ASN A 45 13.28 9.44 -0.20
C ASN A 45 12.09 8.95 0.63
N HIS A 46 10.87 9.19 0.17
CA HIS A 46 9.67 8.73 0.86
C HIS A 46 9.63 7.20 0.92
N ILE A 47 9.91 6.53 -0.19
CA ILE A 47 9.97 5.06 -0.26
C ILE A 47 11.07 4.53 0.65
N ALA A 48 12.25 5.16 0.63
CA ALA A 48 13.37 4.75 1.47
C ALA A 48 13.04 4.87 2.96
N LYS A 49 12.35 5.93 3.37
CA LYS A 49 11.91 6.12 4.75
C LYS A 49 10.89 5.07 5.17
N SER A 50 9.94 4.75 4.29
CA SER A 50 8.93 3.72 4.55
C SER A 50 9.57 2.35 4.73
N ASN A 51 10.53 2.00 3.87
CA ASN A 51 11.26 0.74 3.96
C ASN A 51 12.10 0.67 5.24
N ALA A 52 12.73 1.78 5.64
CA ALA A 52 13.51 1.85 6.87
C ALA A 52 12.62 1.64 8.10
N LEU A 53 11.44 2.24 8.11
CA LEU A 53 10.47 2.04 9.18
C LEU A 53 10.04 0.58 9.29
N ALA A 54 9.73 -0.06 8.16
CA ALA A 54 9.35 -1.48 8.12
C ALA A 54 10.45 -2.36 8.74
N ARG A 55 11.71 -2.11 8.40
CA ARG A 55 12.84 -2.84 8.98
C ARG A 55 12.98 -2.61 10.49
N ARG A 56 12.74 -1.37 10.95
CA ARG A 56 12.87 -1.02 12.38
C ARG A 56 11.83 -1.74 13.24
N ILE A 57 10.63 -1.95 12.73
CA ILE A 57 9.58 -2.68 13.45
C ILE A 57 9.67 -4.20 13.25
N GLY A 58 10.72 -4.67 12.56
CA GLY A 58 10.94 -6.10 12.38
C GLY A 58 10.07 -6.75 11.31
N PHE A 59 9.57 -5.95 10.38
CA PHE A 59 8.66 -6.42 9.35
C PHE A 59 9.43 -6.94 8.13
N SER A 60 9.18 -8.18 7.72
CA SER A 60 9.90 -8.82 6.63
C SER A 60 9.01 -9.34 5.50
N GLY A 61 7.71 -9.16 5.57
CA GLY A 61 6.78 -9.63 4.53
C GLY A 61 5.48 -8.87 4.53
N THR A 62 4.68 -9.09 3.50
CA THR A 62 3.37 -8.44 3.35
C THR A 62 2.28 -9.47 3.21
N PRO A 63 1.06 -9.18 3.72
CA PRO A 63 0.72 -7.99 4.52
C PRO A 63 1.14 -8.10 5.98
N LEU A 64 1.16 -6.96 6.67
CA LEU A 64 1.28 -6.90 8.12
C LEU A 64 0.15 -6.01 8.63
N PHE A 65 -0.60 -6.51 9.61
CA PHE A 65 -1.63 -5.73 10.28
C PHE A 65 -1.13 -5.35 11.67
N ILE A 66 -1.31 -4.09 12.03
CA ILE A 66 -1.01 -3.59 13.37
C ILE A 66 -2.30 -3.01 13.93
N ILE A 67 -2.82 -3.62 14.99
CA ILE A 67 -4.10 -3.22 15.58
C ILE A 67 -3.89 -3.07 17.08
N GLU A 68 -4.06 -1.85 17.59
CA GLU A 68 -3.87 -1.53 19.02
C GLU A 68 -2.52 -2.02 19.54
N GLY A 69 -1.47 -1.78 18.79
CA GLY A 69 -0.11 -2.17 19.19
C GLY A 69 0.21 -3.65 19.04
N LYS A 70 -0.72 -4.47 18.61
CA LYS A 70 -0.50 -5.89 18.36
C LYS A 70 -0.21 -6.14 16.90
N PHE A 71 0.76 -6.97 16.61
CA PHE A 71 1.22 -7.30 15.27
C PHE A 71 0.62 -8.62 14.81
N PHE A 72 0.03 -8.60 13.62
CA PHE A 72 -0.55 -9.79 12.98
C PHE A 72 0.11 -9.98 11.62
N PRO A 73 1.24 -10.72 11.55
CA PRO A 73 1.93 -10.94 10.27
C PRO A 73 1.15 -11.89 9.37
N GLY A 74 1.19 -11.61 8.08
CA GLY A 74 0.50 -12.41 7.08
C GLY A 74 -0.93 -11.97 6.83
N PHE A 75 -1.57 -12.62 5.88
CA PHE A 75 -2.94 -12.31 5.51
C PHE A 75 -3.92 -12.71 6.61
N VAL A 76 -4.77 -11.77 7.02
CA VAL A 76 -5.84 -12.02 7.99
C VAL A 76 -7.17 -11.83 7.27
N PRO A 77 -8.01 -12.88 7.19
CA PRO A 77 -9.32 -12.75 6.55
C PRO A 77 -10.20 -11.72 7.23
N LEU A 78 -11.14 -11.15 6.47
CA LEU A 78 -12.04 -10.12 6.98
C LEU A 78 -12.78 -10.56 8.27
N GLU A 79 -13.25 -11.79 8.30
CA GLU A 79 -13.97 -12.32 9.47
C GLU A 79 -13.12 -12.32 10.72
N GLU A 80 -11.83 -12.69 10.61
CA GLU A 80 -10.90 -12.65 11.73
C GLU A 80 -10.58 -11.21 12.16
N LEU A 81 -10.41 -10.29 11.18
CA LEU A 81 -10.21 -8.88 11.48
C LEU A 81 -11.38 -8.31 12.28
N GLU A 82 -12.59 -8.64 11.89
CA GLU A 82 -13.79 -8.20 12.59
C GLU A 82 -13.82 -8.70 14.03
N LEU A 83 -13.46 -9.97 14.26
CA LEU A 83 -13.38 -10.54 15.59
C LEU A 83 -12.30 -9.87 16.44
N ILE A 84 -11.12 -9.65 15.88
CA ILE A 84 -10.02 -8.98 16.58
C ILE A 84 -10.45 -7.58 17.02
N ILE A 85 -11.06 -6.81 16.12
CA ILE A 85 -11.52 -5.46 16.41
C ILE A 85 -12.62 -5.47 17.46
N SER A 86 -13.56 -6.42 17.35
CA SER A 86 -14.66 -6.58 18.31
C SER A 86 -14.13 -6.88 19.72
N ASP A 87 -13.18 -7.81 19.82
CA ASP A 87 -12.57 -8.17 21.10
C ASP A 87 -11.85 -6.99 21.73
N ILE A 88 -11.13 -6.22 20.93
CA ILE A 88 -10.42 -5.03 21.41
C ILE A 88 -11.41 -3.98 21.93
N ARG A 89 -12.49 -3.77 21.21
CA ARG A 89 -13.54 -2.82 21.64
C ARG A 89 -14.20 -3.25 22.94
N GLU A 90 -14.47 -4.53 23.10
CA GLU A 90 -15.04 -5.08 24.34
C GLU A 90 -14.07 -4.91 25.52
N SER A 91 -12.78 -5.14 25.31
CA SER A 91 -11.79 -5.00 26.39
C SER A 91 -11.58 -3.57 26.86
N ARG A 92 -12.05 -2.58 26.09
CA ARG A 92 -11.99 -1.15 26.44
C ARG A 92 -13.19 -0.66 27.25
N MET A 93 -14.23 -1.45 27.33
CA MET A 93 -15.47 -1.07 27.99
C MET A 93 -15.45 -1.36 29.49
#